data_781c78e3c82646db51218cac0f18c9a7
#
_entry.id   781c78e3c82646db51218cac0f18c9a7
#
_cell.length_a   1.000
_cell.length_b   1.000
_cell.length_c   1.000
_cell.angle_alpha   90.00
_cell.angle_beta   90.00
_cell.angle_gamma   90.00
#
_symmetry.space_group_name_H-M   'P 1'
#
loop_
_entity.id
_entity.type
_entity.pdbx_description
1 polymer ?
#
loop_
_entity_poly.entity_id
_entity_poly.type
_entity_poly.pdbx_seq_one_letter_code
_entity_poly.pdbx_strand_id
1 'polypeptide(L)'
;MRHLSKGRKLGRNPHHQRALLKNLVISILMTERDAELDDNKPKTPGRIITTLPKAKEVRPLFEKCITIAKKAQKHIKAAEEFGTSASRHSTEWKRWRESEAWQQWNKVMAPALAARRRVMKLIGNNKEAVAILFDVVAPRFEDRNGGYTRILKLFKPRLGDAGKRAILEFVGTNDRKKKRTQKPSVE
;
A
#
# COMPACT_ATOMS: atom_id res chain seq x y z
N MET A 1 17.73 -14.67 -30.50
CA MET A 1 17.65 -13.74 -29.34
C MET A 1 16.35 -13.93 -28.61
N ARG A 2 16.35 -14.08 -27.28
CA ARG A 2 15.12 -14.15 -26.49
C ARG A 2 14.63 -12.74 -26.22
N HIS A 3 13.52 -12.35 -26.81
CA HIS A 3 12.82 -11.14 -26.43
C HIS A 3 12.17 -11.34 -25.07
N LEU A 4 12.53 -10.53 -24.07
CA LEU A 4 11.90 -10.50 -22.75
C LEU A 4 10.44 -10.04 -22.90
N SER A 5 9.54 -10.99 -23.11
CA SER A 5 8.10 -10.73 -23.06
C SER A 5 7.70 -10.49 -21.61
N LYS A 6 7.56 -9.22 -21.21
CA LYS A 6 7.06 -8.81 -19.90
C LYS A 6 5.55 -8.62 -19.96
N GLY A 7 4.88 -9.06 -18.91
CA GLY A 7 3.45 -8.88 -18.74
C GLY A 7 2.63 -10.10 -19.18
N ARG A 8 1.44 -10.21 -18.58
CA ARG A 8 0.48 -11.26 -18.85
C ARG A 8 -0.69 -10.71 -19.65
N LYS A 9 -1.25 -11.52 -20.53
CA LYS A 9 -2.52 -11.21 -21.19
C LYS A 9 -3.65 -11.33 -20.15
N LEU A 10 -4.01 -10.22 -19.50
CA LEU A 10 -5.15 -10.15 -18.55
C LEU A 10 -6.38 -9.52 -19.20
N GLY A 11 -6.63 -9.84 -20.45
CA GLY A 11 -7.66 -9.28 -21.31
C GLY A 11 -7.06 -8.73 -22.60
N ARG A 12 -7.90 -8.41 -23.58
CA ARG A 12 -7.46 -7.88 -24.90
C ARG A 12 -7.16 -6.39 -24.85
N ASN A 13 -7.92 -5.64 -24.05
CA ASN A 13 -7.81 -4.18 -23.98
C ASN A 13 -6.72 -3.75 -22.97
N PRO A 14 -5.68 -2.98 -23.38
CA PRO A 14 -4.64 -2.48 -22.50
C PRO A 14 -5.17 -1.55 -21.38
N HIS A 15 -6.22 -0.77 -21.64
CA HIS A 15 -6.85 0.06 -20.63
C HIS A 15 -7.49 -0.77 -19.52
N HIS A 16 -8.19 -1.86 -19.90
CA HIS A 16 -8.75 -2.82 -18.95
C HIS A 16 -7.66 -3.46 -18.09
N GLN A 17 -6.53 -3.88 -18.69
CA GLN A 17 -5.41 -4.48 -17.95
C GLN A 17 -4.84 -3.51 -16.90
N ARG A 18 -4.63 -2.25 -17.29
CA ARG A 18 -4.13 -1.22 -16.37
C ARG A 18 -5.13 -0.94 -15.25
N ALA A 19 -6.42 -0.81 -15.57
CA ALA A 19 -7.48 -0.60 -14.58
C ALA A 19 -7.59 -1.79 -13.62
N LEU A 20 -7.52 -3.03 -14.10
CA LEU A 20 -7.53 -4.24 -13.29
C LEU A 20 -6.40 -4.22 -12.23
N LEU A 21 -5.18 -3.90 -12.64
CA LEU A 21 -4.04 -3.86 -11.71
C LEU A 21 -4.19 -2.72 -10.70
N LYS A 22 -4.63 -1.54 -11.12
CA LYS A 22 -4.92 -0.42 -10.22
C LYS A 22 -5.97 -0.78 -9.19
N ASN A 23 -7.08 -1.37 -9.62
CA ASN A 23 -8.18 -1.77 -8.74
C ASN A 23 -7.74 -2.84 -7.72
N LEU A 24 -6.85 -3.77 -8.09
CA LEU A 24 -6.30 -4.74 -7.14
C LEU A 24 -5.42 -4.07 -6.07
N VAL A 25 -4.64 -3.04 -6.44
CA VAL A 25 -3.86 -2.25 -5.46
C VAL A 25 -4.80 -1.48 -4.55
N ILE A 26 -5.83 -0.83 -5.09
CA ILE A 26 -6.82 -0.12 -4.28
C ILE A 26 -7.53 -1.11 -3.33
N SER A 27 -7.96 -2.27 -3.84
CA SER A 27 -8.68 -3.25 -3.04
C SER A 27 -7.88 -3.71 -1.81
N ILE A 28 -6.57 -3.96 -1.95
CA ILE A 28 -5.76 -4.37 -0.80
C ILE A 28 -5.54 -3.21 0.19
N LEU A 29 -5.35 -1.99 -0.28
CA LEU A 29 -5.23 -0.81 0.59
C LEU A 29 -6.53 -0.54 1.35
N MET A 30 -7.67 -0.63 0.68
CA MET A 30 -8.98 -0.43 1.30
C MET A 30 -9.35 -1.49 2.34
N THR A 31 -8.63 -2.62 2.40
CA THR A 31 -8.79 -3.57 3.53
C THR A 31 -8.22 -3.05 4.85
N GLU A 32 -7.40 -2.02 4.81
CA GLU A 32 -6.81 -1.37 6.00
C GLU A 32 -7.60 -0.12 6.44
N ARG A 33 -8.73 0.19 5.77
CA ARG A 33 -9.59 1.30 6.17
C ARG A 33 -10.22 1.04 7.53
N ASP A 34 -10.53 2.08 8.22
CA ASP A 34 -11.43 2.00 9.37
C ASP A 34 -12.84 1.66 8.87
N ALA A 35 -13.35 0.54 9.29
CA ALA A 35 -14.61 -0.04 8.82
C ALA A 35 -15.43 -0.61 9.98
N GLU A 36 -15.31 -0.02 11.18
CA GLU A 36 -16.02 -0.56 12.37
C GLU A 36 -17.53 -0.55 12.18
N LEU A 37 -18.05 0.46 11.49
CA LEU A 37 -19.48 0.66 11.25
C LEU A 37 -19.95 0.13 9.88
N ASP A 38 -19.06 -0.42 9.07
CA ASP A 38 -19.39 -0.87 7.71
C ASP A 38 -19.91 -2.32 7.70
N ASP A 39 -21.07 -2.55 7.08
CA ASP A 39 -21.60 -3.91 6.84
C ASP A 39 -20.64 -4.77 5.98
N ASN A 40 -19.88 -4.13 5.11
CA ASN A 40 -18.88 -4.75 4.22
C ASN A 40 -17.46 -4.75 4.81
N LYS A 41 -17.33 -4.89 6.11
CA LYS A 41 -16.04 -4.95 6.81
C LYS A 41 -15.15 -6.05 6.26
N PRO A 42 -13.87 -5.76 5.96
CA PRO A 42 -12.91 -6.76 5.55
C PRO A 42 -12.72 -7.83 6.65
N LYS A 43 -12.90 -9.11 6.30
CA LYS A 43 -12.71 -10.21 7.27
C LYS A 43 -11.29 -10.27 7.84
N THR A 44 -10.31 -9.86 7.05
CA THR A 44 -8.90 -9.82 7.46
C THR A 44 -8.22 -8.64 6.77
N PRO A 45 -7.72 -7.66 7.53
CA PRO A 45 -7.02 -6.51 6.98
C PRO A 45 -5.70 -6.95 6.32
N GLY A 46 -5.24 -6.17 5.36
CA GLY A 46 -3.95 -6.37 4.70
C GLY A 46 -3.90 -7.55 3.73
N ARG A 47 -5.03 -8.17 3.33
CA ARG A 47 -5.04 -9.27 2.35
C ARG A 47 -6.24 -9.25 1.42
N ILE A 48 -5.99 -9.76 0.21
CA ILE A 48 -7.04 -10.04 -0.78
C ILE A 48 -6.86 -11.44 -1.38
N ILE A 49 -7.96 -12.06 -1.81
CA ILE A 49 -7.95 -13.32 -2.53
C ILE A 49 -8.20 -13.03 -4.00
N THR A 50 -7.28 -13.48 -4.86
CA THR A 50 -7.41 -13.33 -6.31
C THR A 50 -6.81 -14.53 -7.03
N THR A 51 -6.80 -14.52 -8.37
CA THR A 51 -6.13 -15.58 -9.12
C THR A 51 -4.60 -15.40 -9.07
N LEU A 52 -3.87 -16.50 -9.06
CA LEU A 52 -2.40 -16.50 -8.99
C LEU A 52 -1.73 -15.66 -10.10
N PRO A 53 -2.17 -15.68 -11.38
CA PRO A 53 -1.62 -14.79 -12.40
C PRO A 53 -1.79 -13.30 -12.08
N LYS A 54 -2.98 -12.90 -11.60
CA LYS A 54 -3.27 -11.51 -11.23
C LYS A 54 -2.41 -11.06 -10.04
N ALA A 55 -2.29 -11.91 -9.00
CA ALA A 55 -1.45 -11.62 -7.84
C ALA A 55 0.02 -11.40 -8.23
N LYS A 56 0.56 -12.24 -9.13
CA LYS A 56 1.94 -12.10 -9.62
C LYS A 56 2.17 -10.82 -10.41
N GLU A 57 1.20 -10.40 -11.22
CA GLU A 57 1.32 -9.23 -12.08
C GLU A 57 1.15 -7.92 -11.32
N VAL A 58 0.27 -7.85 -10.31
CA VAL A 58 0.04 -6.63 -9.53
C VAL A 58 1.16 -6.33 -8.55
N ARG A 59 1.86 -7.35 -8.07
CA ARG A 59 2.91 -7.25 -7.05
C ARG A 59 3.96 -6.19 -7.36
N PRO A 60 4.59 -6.12 -8.54
CA PRO A 60 5.59 -5.10 -8.85
C PRO A 60 5.04 -3.67 -8.79
N LEU A 61 3.81 -3.45 -9.28
CA LEU A 61 3.15 -2.14 -9.20
C LEU A 61 2.91 -1.74 -7.75
N PHE A 62 2.42 -2.66 -6.93
CA PHE A 62 2.11 -2.42 -5.54
C PHE A 62 3.37 -2.13 -4.72
N GLU A 63 4.41 -2.94 -4.86
CA GLU A 63 5.69 -2.73 -4.17
C GLU A 63 6.36 -1.41 -4.57
N LYS A 64 6.21 -1.00 -5.82
CA LYS A 64 6.66 0.33 -6.29
C LYS A 64 5.93 1.46 -5.56
N CYS A 65 4.61 1.35 -5.37
CA CYS A 65 3.82 2.35 -4.63
C CYS A 65 4.29 2.46 -3.17
N ILE A 66 4.51 1.33 -2.50
CA ILE A 66 5.02 1.29 -1.11
C ILE A 66 6.41 1.92 -1.03
N THR A 67 7.31 1.59 -1.97
CA THR A 67 8.66 2.18 -1.99
C THR A 67 8.63 3.69 -2.15
N ILE A 68 7.74 4.23 -3.00
CA ILE A 68 7.58 5.68 -3.18
C ILE A 68 7.08 6.33 -1.89
N ALA A 69 6.06 5.74 -1.26
CA ALA A 69 5.48 6.23 -0.03
C ALA A 69 6.48 6.19 1.14
N LYS A 70 7.23 5.08 1.28
CA LYS A 70 8.29 4.92 2.28
C LYS A 70 9.36 6.02 2.17
N LYS A 71 9.86 6.26 0.95
CA LYS A 71 10.87 7.31 0.73
C LYS A 71 10.37 8.71 1.10
N ALA A 72 9.08 8.95 0.96
CA ALA A 72 8.45 10.22 1.31
C ALA A 72 8.34 10.43 2.83
N GLN A 73 8.31 9.37 3.64
CA GLN A 73 8.19 9.46 5.10
C GLN A 73 9.30 10.33 5.74
N LYS A 74 10.51 10.28 5.19
CA LYS A 74 11.62 11.13 5.67
C LYS A 74 11.30 12.62 5.58
N HIS A 75 10.67 13.03 4.48
CA HIS A 75 10.29 14.42 4.25
C HIS A 75 9.07 14.82 5.08
N ILE A 76 8.14 13.89 5.33
CA ILE A 76 6.99 14.13 6.20
C ILE A 76 7.49 14.37 7.64
N LYS A 77 8.33 13.49 8.17
CA LYS A 77 8.92 13.63 9.51
C LYS A 77 9.73 14.92 9.67
N ALA A 78 10.56 15.26 8.67
CA ALA A 78 11.32 16.51 8.69
C ALA A 78 10.43 17.75 8.58
N ALA A 79 9.27 17.67 7.96
CA ALA A 79 8.34 18.78 7.87
C ALA A 79 7.52 18.99 9.16
N GLU A 80 7.41 17.97 10.02
CA GLU A 80 6.70 18.07 11.30
C GLU A 80 7.30 19.14 12.21
N GLU A 81 8.62 19.36 12.16
CA GLU A 81 9.32 20.41 12.95
C GLU A 81 8.82 21.83 12.63
N PHE A 82 8.37 22.07 11.41
CA PHE A 82 7.86 23.36 10.94
C PHE A 82 6.33 23.39 10.87
N GLY A 83 5.68 22.31 11.27
CA GLY A 83 4.22 22.14 11.22
C GLY A 83 3.50 22.96 12.29
N THR A 84 2.18 23.03 12.16
CA THR A 84 1.30 23.58 13.19
C THR A 84 0.24 22.57 13.58
N SER A 85 -0.11 22.52 14.85
CA SER A 85 -1.23 21.75 15.38
C SER A 85 -2.58 22.49 15.28
N ALA A 86 -2.57 23.76 14.85
CA ALA A 86 -3.77 24.57 14.74
C ALA A 86 -4.77 24.00 13.74
N SER A 87 -6.06 24.02 14.07
CA SER A 87 -7.12 23.55 13.19
C SER A 87 -7.17 24.38 11.91
N ARG A 88 -7.43 23.69 10.79
CA ARG A 88 -7.49 24.32 9.47
C ARG A 88 -8.51 25.47 9.45
N HIS A 89 -8.11 26.62 8.91
CA HIS A 89 -8.88 27.87 8.83
C HIS A 89 -9.05 28.66 10.14
N SER A 90 -8.46 28.22 11.27
CA SER A 90 -8.39 29.03 12.49
C SER A 90 -7.53 30.27 12.28
N THR A 91 -7.63 31.23 13.20
CA THR A 91 -6.78 32.45 13.18
C THR A 91 -5.29 32.14 13.34
N GLU A 92 -4.97 31.17 14.17
CA GLU A 92 -3.60 30.68 14.39
C GLU A 92 -3.04 30.02 13.13
N TRP A 93 -3.85 29.18 12.44
CA TRP A 93 -3.46 28.55 11.19
C TRP A 93 -3.22 29.60 10.09
N LYS A 94 -4.01 30.66 10.01
CA LYS A 94 -3.80 31.77 9.06
C LYS A 94 -2.49 32.50 9.32
N ARG A 95 -2.20 32.84 10.59
CA ARG A 95 -0.92 33.45 11.00
C ARG A 95 0.27 32.57 10.65
N TRP A 96 0.16 31.25 10.93
CA TRP A 96 1.21 30.31 10.55
C TRP A 96 1.43 30.27 9.02
N ARG A 97 0.35 30.33 8.23
CA ARG A 97 0.45 30.35 6.75
C ARG A 97 1.16 31.59 6.19
N GLU A 98 1.18 32.69 6.91
CA GLU A 98 1.87 33.94 6.54
C GLU A 98 3.32 33.98 7.07
N SER A 99 3.70 33.03 7.94
CA SER A 99 5.02 32.97 8.57
C SER A 99 6.09 32.32 7.70
N GLU A 100 7.35 32.56 8.01
CA GLU A 100 8.49 31.86 7.42
C GLU A 100 8.47 30.35 7.69
N ALA A 101 7.93 29.92 8.84
CA ALA A 101 7.79 28.50 9.20
C ALA A 101 6.96 27.76 8.15
N TRP A 102 5.88 28.36 7.64
CA TRP A 102 5.10 27.76 6.55
C TRP A 102 5.90 27.64 5.24
N GLN A 103 6.73 28.64 4.94
CA GLN A 103 7.56 28.56 3.72
C GLN A 103 8.58 27.42 3.82
N GLN A 104 9.21 27.25 4.98
CA GLN A 104 10.14 26.15 5.26
C GLN A 104 9.40 24.80 5.22
N TRP A 105 8.24 24.70 5.89
CA TRP A 105 7.39 23.53 5.84
C TRP A 105 7.04 23.14 4.41
N ASN A 106 6.59 24.08 3.60
CA ASN A 106 6.22 23.86 2.22
C ASN A 106 7.39 23.37 1.36
N LYS A 107 8.59 23.94 1.56
CA LYS A 107 9.81 23.53 0.86
C LYS A 107 10.22 22.11 1.22
N VAL A 108 10.19 21.74 2.49
CA VAL A 108 10.55 20.39 2.99
C VAL A 108 9.48 19.37 2.61
N MET A 109 8.19 19.74 2.64
CA MET A 109 7.07 18.86 2.31
C MET A 109 6.86 18.66 0.80
N ALA A 110 7.40 19.52 -0.05
CA ALA A 110 7.21 19.46 -1.50
C ALA A 110 7.57 18.09 -2.13
N PRO A 111 8.68 17.40 -1.78
CA PRO A 111 8.99 16.07 -2.29
C PRO A 111 7.97 15.01 -1.87
N ALA A 112 7.44 15.08 -0.64
CA ALA A 112 6.41 14.16 -0.16
C ALA A 112 5.08 14.37 -0.90
N LEU A 113 4.72 15.61 -1.17
CA LEU A 113 3.54 15.95 -1.97
C LEU A 113 3.68 15.45 -3.42
N ALA A 114 4.86 15.61 -4.01
CA ALA A 114 5.18 15.06 -5.35
C ALA A 114 5.08 13.53 -5.37
N ALA A 115 5.55 12.85 -4.32
CA ALA A 115 5.41 11.40 -4.15
C ALA A 115 3.93 10.98 -4.06
N ARG A 116 3.10 11.67 -3.25
CA ARG A 116 1.65 11.42 -3.18
C ARG A 116 0.98 11.57 -4.56
N ARG A 117 1.29 12.63 -5.30
CA ARG A 117 0.77 12.84 -6.67
C ARG A 117 1.22 11.73 -7.63
N ARG A 118 2.47 11.28 -7.54
CA ARG A 118 3.00 10.18 -8.35
C ARG A 118 2.28 8.87 -8.08
N VAL A 119 2.06 8.52 -6.81
CA VAL A 119 1.29 7.32 -6.43
C VAL A 119 -0.16 7.44 -6.91
N MET A 120 -0.80 8.58 -6.72
CA MET A 120 -2.16 8.86 -7.19
C MET A 120 -2.31 8.58 -8.68
N LYS A 121 -1.35 9.03 -9.52
CA LYS A 121 -1.30 8.71 -10.96
C LYS A 121 -1.18 7.19 -11.22
N LEU A 122 -0.40 6.48 -10.41
CA LEU A 122 -0.18 5.04 -10.56
C LEU A 122 -1.41 4.20 -10.21
N ILE A 123 -2.19 4.58 -9.17
CA ILE A 123 -3.33 3.80 -8.67
C ILE A 123 -4.71 4.33 -9.09
N GLY A 124 -4.78 5.32 -9.98
CA GLY A 124 -6.05 5.74 -10.58
C GLY A 124 -6.84 6.78 -9.78
N ASN A 125 -6.15 7.69 -9.09
CA ASN A 125 -6.73 8.87 -8.42
C ASN A 125 -7.66 8.58 -7.22
N ASN A 126 -7.50 7.45 -6.55
CA ASN A 126 -8.20 7.16 -5.29
C ASN A 126 -7.46 7.83 -4.12
N LYS A 127 -8.04 8.90 -3.58
CA LYS A 127 -7.44 9.71 -2.50
C LYS A 127 -7.34 8.94 -1.18
N GLU A 128 -8.38 8.17 -0.85
CA GLU A 128 -8.46 7.39 0.38
C GLU A 128 -7.40 6.28 0.41
N ALA A 129 -7.29 5.49 -0.66
CA ALA A 129 -6.24 4.48 -0.78
C ALA A 129 -4.83 5.07 -0.68
N VAL A 130 -4.61 6.30 -1.24
CA VAL A 130 -3.33 7.00 -1.09
C VAL A 130 -3.11 7.42 0.36
N ALA A 131 -4.12 7.95 1.05
CA ALA A 131 -4.00 8.30 2.47
C ALA A 131 -3.62 7.09 3.31
N ILE A 132 -4.35 5.98 3.19
CA ILE A 132 -4.05 4.71 3.87
C ILE A 132 -2.61 4.24 3.58
N LEU A 133 -2.18 4.33 2.32
CA LEU A 133 -0.82 3.93 1.95
C LEU A 133 0.26 4.76 2.66
N PHE A 134 0.10 6.09 2.75
CA PHE A 134 1.10 6.98 3.35
C PHE A 134 1.02 7.01 4.87
N ASP A 135 -0.18 6.95 5.43
CA ASP A 135 -0.41 7.20 6.85
C ASP A 135 -0.38 5.89 7.67
N VAL A 136 -0.79 4.75 7.06
CA VAL A 136 -0.86 3.44 7.75
C VAL A 136 0.20 2.45 7.26
N VAL A 137 0.30 2.25 5.95
CA VAL A 137 1.12 1.16 5.37
C VAL A 137 2.61 1.53 5.31
N ALA A 138 2.95 2.74 4.85
CA ALA A 138 4.34 3.13 4.65
C ALA A 138 5.17 3.14 5.95
N PRO A 139 4.66 3.61 7.11
CA PRO A 139 5.39 3.56 8.38
C PRO A 139 5.74 2.14 8.83
N ARG A 140 4.88 1.14 8.57
CA ARG A 140 5.14 -0.27 8.93
C ARG A 140 6.37 -0.87 8.25
N PHE A 141 6.76 -0.31 7.12
CA PHE A 141 7.86 -0.83 6.30
C PHE A 141 9.10 0.07 6.29
N GLU A 142 9.23 0.97 7.25
CA GLU A 142 10.32 1.95 7.29
C GLU A 142 11.70 1.25 7.23
N ASP A 143 11.88 0.18 8.01
CA ASP A 143 13.15 -0.55 8.12
C ASP A 143 13.33 -1.63 7.04
N ARG A 144 12.29 -1.91 6.22
CA ARG A 144 12.33 -3.00 5.28
C ARG A 144 12.71 -2.55 3.88
N ASN A 145 13.76 -3.13 3.30
CA ASN A 145 14.29 -2.78 1.97
C ASN A 145 13.68 -3.62 0.82
N GLY A 146 12.34 -3.72 0.74
CA GLY A 146 11.65 -4.44 -0.33
C GLY A 146 10.96 -5.72 0.15
N GLY A 147 10.26 -6.41 -0.78
CA GLY A 147 9.50 -7.60 -0.45
C GLY A 147 8.40 -7.35 0.57
N TYR A 148 7.66 -6.27 0.41
CA TYR A 148 6.60 -5.85 1.34
C TYR A 148 5.37 -6.75 1.28
N THR A 149 5.24 -7.51 0.19
CA THR A 149 4.09 -8.37 -0.07
C THR A 149 4.50 -9.81 -0.31
N ARG A 150 3.64 -10.75 0.06
CA ARG A 150 3.80 -12.16 -0.26
C ARG A 150 2.55 -12.72 -0.92
N ILE A 151 2.75 -13.82 -1.66
CA ILE A 151 1.69 -14.53 -2.35
C ILE A 151 1.61 -15.94 -1.78
N LEU A 152 0.49 -16.29 -1.17
CA LEU A 152 0.20 -17.61 -0.67
C LEU A 152 -0.74 -18.33 -1.64
N LYS A 153 -0.36 -19.50 -2.13
CA LYS A 153 -1.21 -20.31 -3.03
C LYS A 153 -2.30 -21.00 -2.20
N LEU A 154 -3.53 -20.95 -2.67
CA LEU A 154 -4.64 -21.70 -2.09
C LEU A 154 -4.75 -23.05 -2.77
N PHE A 155 -5.02 -24.09 -1.97
CA PHE A 155 -5.19 -25.46 -2.46
C PHE A 155 -6.46 -25.59 -3.32
N LYS A 156 -7.60 -25.08 -2.82
CA LYS A 156 -8.87 -25.19 -3.54
C LYS A 156 -8.92 -24.22 -4.72
N PRO A 157 -9.09 -24.69 -5.96
CA PRO A 157 -9.26 -23.83 -7.13
C PRO A 157 -10.58 -23.06 -7.07
N ARG A 158 -10.81 -22.18 -8.04
CA ARG A 158 -12.08 -21.46 -8.20
C ARG A 158 -13.12 -22.39 -8.83
N LEU A 159 -14.36 -22.36 -8.28
CA LEU A 159 -15.48 -23.07 -8.90
C LEU A 159 -15.73 -22.53 -10.32
N GLY A 160 -16.11 -23.40 -11.22
CA GLY A 160 -16.43 -23.10 -12.61
C GLY A 160 -15.25 -23.29 -13.55
N ASP A 161 -14.16 -22.52 -13.39
CA ASP A 161 -13.01 -22.53 -14.33
C ASP A 161 -11.74 -23.19 -13.76
N ALA A 162 -11.82 -23.81 -12.58
CA ALA A 162 -10.68 -24.41 -11.87
C ALA A 162 -9.43 -23.49 -11.74
N GLY A 163 -9.61 -22.18 -11.84
CA GLY A 163 -8.54 -21.19 -11.79
C GLY A 163 -7.78 -21.21 -10.45
N LYS A 164 -6.45 -21.33 -10.51
CA LYS A 164 -5.60 -21.31 -9.32
C LYS A 164 -5.74 -20.00 -8.57
N ARG A 165 -6.17 -20.06 -7.30
CA ARG A 165 -6.33 -18.90 -6.42
C ARG A 165 -5.08 -18.66 -5.57
N ALA A 166 -4.90 -17.42 -5.18
CA ALA A 166 -3.83 -17.01 -4.27
C ALA A 166 -4.29 -15.86 -3.37
N ILE A 167 -3.71 -15.79 -2.19
CA ILE A 167 -3.80 -14.66 -1.29
C ILE A 167 -2.61 -13.75 -1.59
N LEU A 168 -2.87 -12.47 -1.82
CA LEU A 168 -1.87 -11.42 -1.81
C LEU A 168 -2.03 -10.67 -0.50
N GLU A 169 -0.97 -10.57 0.31
CA GLU A 169 -1.02 -9.94 1.63
C GLU A 169 0.25 -9.18 1.96
N PHE A 170 0.16 -8.27 2.93
CA PHE A 170 1.32 -7.62 3.52
C PHE A 170 2.10 -8.60 4.41
N VAL A 171 3.42 -8.48 4.36
CA VAL A 171 4.32 -9.23 5.26
C VAL A 171 4.29 -8.58 6.64
N GLY A 172 4.28 -9.39 7.70
CA GLY A 172 4.30 -8.93 9.09
C GLY A 172 2.91 -8.80 9.72
N THR A 173 1.84 -8.55 8.95
CA THR A 173 0.50 -8.33 9.49
C THR A 173 -0.20 -9.63 9.89
N ASN A 174 -0.12 -10.64 9.05
CA ASN A 174 -0.81 -11.92 9.24
C ASN A 174 0.17 -13.09 9.39
N ASP A 175 1.34 -12.84 9.94
CA ASP A 175 2.36 -13.88 10.13
C ASP A 175 1.96 -14.87 11.23
N ARG A 176 2.06 -16.16 10.93
CA ARG A 176 1.89 -17.20 11.94
C ARG A 176 3.02 -17.06 12.96
N LYS A 177 2.70 -16.82 14.21
CA LYS A 177 3.66 -16.96 15.31
C LYS A 177 4.16 -18.41 15.29
N LYS A 178 5.45 -18.62 14.99
CA LYS A 178 6.07 -19.94 15.16
C LYS A 178 5.97 -20.29 16.63
N LYS A 179 5.15 -21.29 16.99
CA LYS A 179 5.26 -21.93 18.31
C LYS A 179 6.66 -22.52 18.38
N ARG A 180 7.49 -21.99 19.25
CA ARG A 180 8.81 -22.55 19.55
C ARG A 180 8.53 -23.88 20.23
N THR A 181 8.66 -24.99 19.50
CA THR A 181 8.65 -26.33 20.08
C THR A 181 9.86 -26.40 21.00
N GLN A 182 9.62 -26.37 22.30
CA GLN A 182 10.66 -26.70 23.26
C GLN A 182 11.10 -28.14 22.93
N LYS A 183 12.37 -28.32 22.61
CA LYS A 183 12.93 -29.65 22.51
C LYS A 183 12.78 -30.29 23.90
N PRO A 184 12.27 -31.54 23.99
CA PRO A 184 12.27 -32.23 25.26
C PRO A 184 13.70 -32.26 25.79
N SER A 185 13.90 -31.80 27.01
CA SER A 185 15.15 -32.00 27.73
C SER A 185 15.28 -33.52 27.98
N VAL A 186 16.26 -34.14 27.36
CA VAL A 186 16.65 -35.51 27.68
C VAL A 186 17.43 -35.42 28.99
N GLU A 187 16.84 -35.90 30.07
CA GLU A 187 17.55 -36.22 31.30
C GLU A 187 18.36 -37.51 31.13
#